data_2a7914821be44b972e178cf74faa4d05
#
_entry.id   2a7914821be44b972e178cf74faa4d05
#
_cell.length_a   1.000
_cell.length_b   1.000
_cell.length_c   1.000
_cell.angle_alpha   90.00
_cell.angle_beta   90.00
_cell.angle_gamma   90.00
#
_symmetry.space_group_name_H-M   'P 1'
#
loop_
_entity.id
_entity.type
_entity.pdbx_description
1 polymer ?
#
loop_
_entity_poly.entity_id
_entity_poly.type
_entity_poly.pdbx_seq_one_letter_code
_entity_poly.pdbx_strand_id
1 'polypeptide(L)'
;MSPHQFISKEGQRVPSLAFKTRENYDWGKVDSNALFSGRNVVVFSLPGAFTPTCSSTHVPRFNELAGAFKEQGIDEIVCIAVNDPFVMEAWAKDQEAGNIRFLSDGNGEFTRAMGMLVGKEDLSFGERSWRYSMLVRDGVVEKMFIESYVEGDPFNVSDADTMLNYINPNAVQPHQVVMLTKNGCGFCARAKDALNAAKIVFVELNLPNATRSIMVGALTGAVAGKATVPQLFVDGTLIGDSDAIIAWARAQGQTAKTAWV
;
A
#
# COMPACT_ATOMS: atom_id res chain seq x y z
N MET A 1 -27.60 -21.35 9.12
CA MET A 1 -26.15 -21.40 9.40
C MET A 1 -25.81 -20.21 10.27
N SER A 2 -25.19 -20.40 11.44
CA SER A 2 -24.75 -19.29 12.24
C SER A 2 -23.72 -18.47 11.42
N PRO A 3 -23.77 -17.13 11.46
CA PRO A 3 -22.79 -16.33 10.73
C PRO A 3 -21.38 -16.70 11.20
N HIS A 4 -20.49 -16.95 10.28
CA HIS A 4 -19.09 -17.21 10.60
C HIS A 4 -18.54 -15.97 11.29
N GLN A 5 -18.22 -16.08 12.58
CA GLN A 5 -17.73 -14.97 13.37
C GLN A 5 -16.22 -15.18 13.63
N PHE A 6 -15.40 -14.37 13.03
CA PHE A 6 -13.97 -14.35 13.35
C PHE A 6 -13.76 -13.82 14.76
N ILE A 7 -12.85 -14.46 15.50
CA ILE A 7 -12.48 -14.04 16.85
C ILE A 7 -11.15 -13.31 16.79
N SER A 8 -11.14 -12.05 17.21
CA SER A 8 -9.92 -11.26 17.32
C SER A 8 -8.91 -11.95 18.25
N LYS A 9 -7.64 -11.86 17.88
CA LYS A 9 -6.50 -12.33 18.68
C LYS A 9 -5.84 -11.23 19.51
N GLU A 10 -6.49 -10.09 19.66
CA GLU A 10 -5.97 -9.00 20.51
C GLU A 10 -5.63 -9.51 21.92
N GLY A 11 -4.47 -9.10 22.43
CA GLY A 11 -3.91 -9.55 23.69
C GLY A 11 -3.21 -10.93 23.67
N GLN A 12 -3.27 -11.67 22.56
CA GLN A 12 -2.62 -12.98 22.44
C GLN A 12 -1.28 -12.85 21.68
N ARG A 13 -0.36 -13.78 21.95
CA ARG A 13 0.87 -13.89 21.15
C ARG A 13 0.56 -14.43 19.75
N VAL A 14 1.28 -13.93 18.77
CA VAL A 14 1.25 -14.49 17.42
C VAL A 14 1.75 -15.93 17.42
N PRO A 15 1.25 -16.79 16.50
CA PRO A 15 1.69 -18.18 16.39
C PRO A 15 3.20 -18.29 16.13
N SER A 16 3.87 -19.21 16.84
CA SER A 16 5.28 -19.53 16.65
C SER A 16 5.43 -20.54 15.51
N LEU A 17 5.95 -20.11 14.38
CA LEU A 17 6.21 -20.95 13.21
C LEU A 17 7.27 -20.31 12.30
N ALA A 18 7.58 -20.98 11.19
CA ALA A 18 8.56 -20.50 10.25
C ALA A 18 7.98 -20.43 8.84
N PHE A 19 8.01 -19.24 8.28
CA PHE A 19 7.65 -18.99 6.89
C PHE A 19 8.79 -19.41 5.96
N LYS A 20 8.49 -20.19 4.93
CA LYS A 20 9.40 -20.40 3.83
C LYS A 20 9.39 -19.18 2.92
N THR A 21 10.56 -18.69 2.57
CA THR A 21 10.72 -17.56 1.68
C THR A 21 11.58 -17.92 0.48
N ARG A 22 11.47 -17.13 -0.55
CA ARG A 22 12.32 -17.20 -1.72
C ARG A 22 12.68 -15.79 -2.15
N GLU A 23 13.96 -15.55 -2.38
CA GLU A 23 14.46 -14.27 -2.83
C GLU A 23 15.62 -14.50 -3.80
N ASN A 24 15.57 -13.89 -4.97
CA ASN A 24 16.60 -14.03 -6.00
C ASN A 24 16.99 -15.48 -6.31
N TYR A 25 15.98 -16.38 -6.37
CA TYR A 25 16.11 -17.83 -6.62
C TYR A 25 16.63 -18.64 -5.41
N ASP A 26 17.01 -18.02 -4.31
CA ASP A 26 17.47 -18.72 -3.11
C ASP A 26 16.33 -18.96 -2.11
N TRP A 27 16.37 -20.14 -1.49
CA TRP A 27 15.44 -20.50 -0.43
C TRP A 27 15.88 -19.91 0.91
N GLY A 28 14.92 -19.32 1.60
CA GLY A 28 15.10 -18.76 2.93
C GLY A 28 14.05 -19.24 3.92
N LYS A 29 14.19 -18.75 5.14
CA LYS A 29 13.27 -19.01 6.24
C LYS A 29 13.19 -17.78 7.13
N VAL A 30 11.97 -17.37 7.47
CA VAL A 30 11.70 -16.32 8.45
C VAL A 30 10.99 -16.97 9.65
N ASP A 31 11.63 -16.92 10.82
CA ASP A 31 11.01 -17.36 12.07
C ASP A 31 10.11 -16.26 12.61
N SER A 32 8.87 -16.60 12.99
CA SER A 32 7.91 -15.62 13.50
C SER A 32 8.36 -14.98 14.81
N ASN A 33 9.05 -15.73 15.69
CA ASN A 33 9.56 -15.15 16.93
C ASN A 33 10.63 -14.09 16.62
N ALA A 34 11.55 -14.38 15.70
CA ALA A 34 12.57 -13.41 15.28
C ALA A 34 11.96 -12.20 14.57
N LEU A 35 10.85 -12.39 13.83
CA LEU A 35 10.16 -11.31 13.14
C LEU A 35 9.50 -10.33 14.12
N PHE A 36 8.92 -10.82 15.22
CA PHE A 36 8.04 -10.04 16.08
C PHE A 36 8.64 -9.67 17.46
N SER A 37 9.64 -10.42 17.99
CA SER A 37 10.23 -10.14 19.30
C SER A 37 10.92 -8.79 19.37
N GLY A 38 10.54 -7.96 20.35
CA GLY A 38 11.09 -6.63 20.58
C GLY A 38 10.81 -5.64 19.47
N ARG A 39 9.86 -5.92 18.56
CA ARG A 39 9.56 -5.12 17.37
C ARG A 39 8.08 -4.73 17.30
N ASN A 40 7.83 -3.60 16.64
CA ASN A 40 6.52 -3.15 16.28
C ASN A 40 6.29 -3.45 14.80
N VAL A 41 5.40 -4.36 14.50
CA VAL A 41 5.17 -4.84 13.14
C VAL A 41 3.70 -4.69 12.76
N VAL A 42 3.45 -4.05 11.64
CA VAL A 42 2.13 -4.06 11.01
C VAL A 42 2.05 -5.25 10.07
N VAL A 43 1.05 -6.08 10.26
CA VAL A 43 0.78 -7.23 9.39
C VAL A 43 -0.57 -7.06 8.72
N PHE A 44 -0.64 -7.34 7.44
CA PHE A 44 -1.92 -7.51 6.76
C PHE A 44 -1.95 -8.82 5.98
N SER A 45 -3.14 -9.40 5.91
CA SER A 45 -3.38 -10.65 5.20
C SER A 45 -4.64 -10.53 4.34
N LEU A 46 -4.68 -11.31 3.27
CA LEU A 46 -5.62 -11.11 2.19
C LEU A 46 -5.86 -12.42 1.42
N PRO A 47 -6.95 -12.51 0.62
CA PRO A 47 -7.32 -13.74 -0.09
C PRO A 47 -6.27 -14.28 -1.05
N GLY A 48 -5.42 -13.44 -1.64
CA GLY A 48 -4.34 -13.96 -2.47
C GLY A 48 -3.63 -12.94 -3.35
N ALA A 49 -2.42 -13.30 -3.73
CA ALA A 49 -1.62 -12.59 -4.71
C ALA A 49 -2.36 -12.49 -6.06
N PHE A 50 -2.14 -11.40 -6.79
CA PHE A 50 -2.72 -11.10 -8.11
C PHE A 50 -4.26 -10.99 -8.15
N THR A 51 -4.94 -11.00 -7.01
CA THR A 51 -6.38 -10.74 -6.97
C THR A 51 -6.67 -9.23 -7.03
N PRO A 52 -7.83 -8.78 -7.57
CA PRO A 52 -8.06 -7.37 -7.90
C PRO A 52 -7.83 -6.41 -6.73
N THR A 53 -8.61 -6.49 -5.65
CA THR A 53 -8.52 -5.58 -4.50
C THR A 53 -7.16 -5.61 -3.83
N CYS A 54 -6.54 -6.81 -3.76
CA CYS A 54 -5.23 -7.00 -3.12
C CYS A 54 -4.12 -6.27 -3.89
N SER A 55 -4.16 -6.31 -5.24
CA SER A 55 -3.13 -5.73 -6.10
C SER A 55 -3.38 -4.26 -6.43
N SER A 56 -4.64 -3.82 -6.50
CA SER A 56 -4.95 -2.44 -6.93
C SER A 56 -5.05 -1.44 -5.78
N THR A 57 -5.26 -1.90 -4.55
CA THR A 57 -5.56 -1.02 -3.42
C THR A 57 -4.81 -1.40 -2.14
N HIS A 58 -4.93 -2.64 -1.69
CA HIS A 58 -4.44 -3.04 -0.36
C HIS A 58 -2.90 -2.95 -0.24
N VAL A 59 -2.16 -3.66 -1.10
CA VAL A 59 -0.69 -3.62 -1.13
C VAL A 59 -0.16 -2.24 -1.50
N PRO A 60 -0.64 -1.58 -2.57
CA PRO A 60 -0.12 -0.26 -2.94
C PRO A 60 -0.23 0.77 -1.81
N ARG A 61 -1.35 0.80 -1.08
CA ARG A 61 -1.54 1.79 -0.02
C ARG A 61 -0.65 1.53 1.21
N PHE A 62 -0.44 0.29 1.62
CA PHE A 62 0.54 -0.03 2.68
C PHE A 62 1.96 0.33 2.26
N ASN A 63 2.33 0.11 1.00
CA ASN A 63 3.65 0.48 0.48
C ASN A 63 3.85 2.00 0.44
N GLU A 64 2.83 2.74 0.02
CA GLU A 64 2.82 4.21 -0.03
C GLU A 64 2.98 4.83 1.36
N LEU A 65 2.27 4.31 2.36
CA LEU A 65 2.30 4.81 3.73
C LEU A 65 3.46 4.27 4.58
N ALA A 66 4.36 3.46 4.02
CA ALA A 66 5.44 2.83 4.78
C ALA A 66 6.34 3.85 5.51
N GLY A 67 6.62 5.00 4.89
CA GLY A 67 7.35 6.10 5.53
C GLY A 67 6.62 6.65 6.74
N ALA A 68 5.31 6.91 6.61
CA ALA A 68 4.47 7.39 7.70
C ALA A 68 4.40 6.37 8.85
N PHE A 69 4.25 5.09 8.57
CA PHE A 69 4.32 4.04 9.60
C PHE A 69 5.66 4.03 10.32
N LYS A 70 6.76 4.15 9.58
CA LYS A 70 8.12 4.18 10.17
C LYS A 70 8.31 5.37 11.12
N GLU A 71 7.78 6.53 10.79
CA GLU A 71 7.79 7.72 11.66
C GLU A 71 7.00 7.51 12.96
N GLN A 72 6.02 6.60 12.95
CA GLN A 72 5.27 6.18 14.15
C GLN A 72 5.93 5.03 14.91
N GLY A 73 7.18 4.67 14.59
CA GLY A 73 7.92 3.62 15.28
C GLY A 73 7.53 2.21 14.86
N ILE A 74 6.99 2.03 13.66
CA ILE A 74 6.78 0.72 13.06
C ILE A 74 8.08 0.27 12.38
N ASP A 75 8.58 -0.89 12.79
CA ASP A 75 9.85 -1.44 12.30
C ASP A 75 9.70 -2.12 10.93
N GLU A 76 8.54 -2.70 10.66
CA GLU A 76 8.31 -3.44 9.42
C GLU A 76 6.81 -3.56 9.09
N ILE A 77 6.50 -3.59 7.79
CA ILE A 77 5.18 -3.95 7.26
C ILE A 77 5.29 -5.29 6.57
N VAL A 78 4.39 -6.22 6.92
CA VAL A 78 4.41 -7.60 6.44
C VAL A 78 3.09 -7.96 5.78
N CYS A 79 3.16 -8.47 4.56
CA CYS A 79 2.03 -9.10 3.87
C CYS A 79 2.13 -10.61 3.99
N ILE A 80 1.10 -11.27 4.54
CA ILE A 80 1.04 -12.73 4.64
C ILE A 80 -0.14 -13.23 3.79
N ALA A 81 0.11 -14.20 2.92
CA ALA A 81 -0.95 -14.82 2.13
C ALA A 81 -0.77 -16.34 1.99
N VAL A 82 -1.91 -17.06 1.83
CA VAL A 82 -1.92 -18.50 1.54
C VAL A 82 -1.62 -18.72 0.06
N ASN A 83 -0.41 -18.33 -0.30
CA ASN A 83 0.22 -18.55 -1.61
C ASN A 83 1.64 -19.11 -1.38
N ASP A 84 2.16 -19.83 -2.36
CA ASP A 84 3.51 -20.37 -2.28
C ASP A 84 4.61 -19.28 -2.44
N PRO A 85 5.86 -19.59 -2.10
CA PRO A 85 6.95 -18.60 -2.13
C PRO A 85 7.27 -18.06 -3.54
N PHE A 86 7.01 -18.82 -4.60
CA PHE A 86 7.25 -18.36 -5.98
C PHE A 86 6.25 -17.30 -6.38
N VAL A 87 4.98 -17.53 -6.03
CA VAL A 87 3.90 -16.56 -6.27
C VAL A 87 4.12 -15.29 -5.46
N MET A 88 4.49 -15.40 -4.17
CA MET A 88 4.74 -14.24 -3.32
C MET A 88 5.94 -13.41 -3.80
N GLU A 89 7.03 -14.04 -4.23
CA GLU A 89 8.20 -13.35 -4.82
C GLU A 89 7.83 -12.63 -6.12
N ALA A 90 7.11 -13.31 -7.02
CA ALA A 90 6.69 -12.73 -8.29
C ALA A 90 5.73 -11.54 -8.08
N TRP A 91 4.79 -11.66 -7.15
CA TRP A 91 3.84 -10.62 -6.85
C TRP A 91 4.49 -9.40 -6.18
N ALA A 92 5.44 -9.60 -5.27
CA ALA A 92 6.19 -8.49 -4.67
C ALA A 92 6.93 -7.66 -5.73
N LYS A 93 7.50 -8.33 -6.74
CA LYS A 93 8.16 -7.67 -7.89
C LYS A 93 7.16 -6.93 -8.78
N ASP A 94 6.03 -7.56 -9.11
CA ASP A 94 4.96 -6.98 -9.92
C ASP A 94 4.37 -5.72 -9.28
N GLN A 95 4.21 -5.73 -7.96
CA GLN A 95 3.67 -4.61 -7.20
C GLN A 95 4.70 -3.49 -6.91
N GLU A 96 5.98 -3.70 -7.25
CA GLU A 96 7.08 -2.76 -6.91
C GLU A 96 7.07 -2.34 -5.43
N ALA A 97 6.59 -3.22 -4.56
CA ALA A 97 6.30 -2.94 -3.15
C ALA A 97 7.53 -3.18 -2.25
N GLY A 98 8.63 -2.47 -2.52
CA GLY A 98 9.92 -2.63 -1.84
C GLY A 98 9.92 -2.30 -0.34
N ASN A 99 8.88 -1.64 0.18
CA ASN A 99 8.76 -1.31 1.59
C ASN A 99 7.98 -2.36 2.40
N ILE A 100 7.52 -3.43 1.76
CA ILE A 100 6.72 -4.49 2.37
C ILE A 100 7.48 -5.81 2.29
N ARG A 101 7.54 -6.54 3.39
CA ARG A 101 7.99 -7.93 3.38
C ARG A 101 6.85 -8.86 3.02
N PHE A 102 7.01 -9.65 1.98
CA PHE A 102 6.03 -10.66 1.56
C PHE A 102 6.41 -12.02 2.14
N LEU A 103 5.47 -12.64 2.86
CA LEU A 103 5.65 -13.97 3.46
C LEU A 103 4.63 -14.96 2.90
N SER A 104 5.12 -16.12 2.53
CA SER A 104 4.31 -17.24 2.09
C SER A 104 3.81 -18.06 3.27
N ASP A 105 2.50 -18.18 3.40
CA ASP A 105 1.82 -19.15 4.28
C ASP A 105 1.16 -20.24 3.42
N GLY A 106 1.90 -20.80 2.46
CA GLY A 106 1.36 -21.71 1.43
C GLY A 106 0.58 -22.91 1.95
N ASN A 107 0.88 -23.37 3.17
CA ASN A 107 0.12 -24.44 3.84
C ASN A 107 -1.02 -23.91 4.73
N GLY A 108 -1.19 -22.60 4.85
CA GLY A 108 -2.21 -21.99 5.70
C GLY A 108 -2.00 -22.18 7.21
N GLU A 109 -0.77 -22.48 7.65
CA GLU A 109 -0.48 -22.82 9.06
C GLU A 109 -0.67 -21.60 9.97
N PHE A 110 -0.09 -20.45 9.58
CA PHE A 110 -0.25 -19.20 10.31
C PHE A 110 -1.69 -18.71 10.27
N THR A 111 -2.27 -18.70 9.08
CA THR A 111 -3.65 -18.24 8.85
C THR A 111 -4.66 -19.08 9.64
N ARG A 112 -4.46 -20.40 9.71
CA ARG A 112 -5.30 -21.31 10.50
C ARG A 112 -5.14 -21.05 12.00
N ALA A 113 -3.92 -20.89 12.49
CA ALA A 113 -3.64 -20.61 13.91
C ALA A 113 -4.20 -19.23 14.32
N MET A 114 -4.22 -18.25 13.42
CA MET A 114 -4.88 -16.97 13.64
C MET A 114 -6.40 -17.05 13.58
N GLY A 115 -6.98 -18.18 13.15
CA GLY A 115 -8.44 -18.36 12.99
C GLY A 115 -9.01 -17.62 11.77
N MET A 116 -8.18 -17.32 10.78
CA MET A 116 -8.53 -16.53 9.60
C MET A 116 -8.59 -17.36 8.30
N LEU A 117 -8.42 -18.69 8.39
CA LEU A 117 -8.48 -19.57 7.22
C LEU A 117 -9.93 -19.79 6.79
N VAL A 118 -10.20 -19.58 5.52
CA VAL A 118 -11.53 -19.74 4.91
C VAL A 118 -11.44 -20.51 3.59
N GLY A 119 -12.48 -21.29 3.29
CA GLY A 119 -12.66 -21.88 1.97
C GLY A 119 -13.14 -20.84 0.96
N LYS A 120 -12.56 -20.87 -0.23
CA LYS A 120 -12.92 -20.06 -1.40
C LYS A 120 -13.01 -20.95 -2.64
N GLU A 121 -13.63 -22.11 -2.46
CA GLU A 121 -13.82 -23.13 -3.52
C GLU A 121 -14.73 -22.62 -4.64
N ASP A 122 -15.67 -21.76 -4.32
CA ASP A 122 -16.56 -21.07 -5.28
C ASP A 122 -15.80 -20.27 -6.32
N LEU A 123 -14.61 -19.73 -5.92
CA LEU A 123 -13.68 -19.01 -6.79
C LEU A 123 -12.55 -19.91 -7.33
N SER A 124 -12.58 -21.22 -7.03
CA SER A 124 -11.50 -22.16 -7.35
C SER A 124 -10.15 -21.77 -6.72
N PHE A 125 -10.16 -21.10 -5.58
CA PHE A 125 -8.95 -20.70 -4.86
C PHE A 125 -8.51 -21.73 -3.83
N GLY A 126 -9.40 -22.62 -3.38
CA GLY A 126 -9.19 -23.46 -2.22
C GLY A 126 -9.16 -22.66 -0.92
N GLU A 127 -8.42 -23.14 0.08
CA GLU A 127 -8.29 -22.41 1.36
C GLU A 127 -7.44 -21.15 1.20
N ARG A 128 -7.93 -20.03 1.76
CA ARG A 128 -7.28 -18.71 1.71
C ARG A 128 -7.36 -17.99 3.05
N SER A 129 -6.60 -16.93 3.22
CA SER A 129 -6.79 -16.05 4.35
C SER A 129 -8.03 -15.18 4.16
N TRP A 130 -8.82 -15.03 5.23
CA TRP A 130 -9.72 -13.89 5.31
C TRP A 130 -8.91 -12.59 5.36
N ARG A 131 -9.53 -11.47 4.95
CA ARG A 131 -8.86 -10.18 4.91
C ARG A 131 -8.85 -9.54 6.29
N TYR A 132 -7.66 -9.16 6.76
CA TYR A 132 -7.48 -8.42 8.01
C TYR A 132 -6.16 -7.65 8.00
N SER A 133 -6.03 -6.68 8.92
CA SER A 133 -4.75 -6.12 9.31
C SER A 133 -4.59 -6.16 10.83
N MET A 134 -3.35 -6.19 11.33
CA MET A 134 -3.07 -6.16 12.77
C MET A 134 -1.77 -5.42 13.07
N LEU A 135 -1.73 -4.82 14.26
CA LEU A 135 -0.53 -4.29 14.88
C LEU A 135 -0.03 -5.31 15.91
N VAL A 136 1.23 -5.70 15.78
CA VAL A 136 1.92 -6.60 16.70
C VAL A 136 3.04 -5.83 17.40
N ARG A 137 3.06 -5.85 18.74
CA ARG A 137 4.15 -5.30 19.54
C ARG A 137 4.76 -6.40 20.40
N ASP A 138 6.06 -6.57 20.26
CA ASP A 138 6.82 -7.62 20.98
C ASP A 138 6.13 -9.00 20.93
N GLY A 139 5.65 -9.38 19.75
CA GLY A 139 4.99 -10.68 19.53
C GLY A 139 3.57 -10.78 20.07
N VAL A 140 2.99 -9.72 20.62
CA VAL A 140 1.58 -9.67 21.07
C VAL A 140 0.74 -8.85 20.09
N VAL A 141 -0.41 -9.37 19.71
CA VAL A 141 -1.38 -8.64 18.88
C VAL A 141 -2.00 -7.51 19.72
N GLU A 142 -1.67 -6.26 19.43
CA GLU A 142 -2.23 -5.11 20.12
C GLU A 142 -3.60 -4.74 19.54
N LYS A 143 -3.71 -4.73 18.23
CA LYS A 143 -4.95 -4.39 17.51
C LYS A 143 -5.13 -5.28 16.30
N MET A 144 -6.38 -5.62 15.99
CA MET A 144 -6.73 -6.41 14.82
C MET A 144 -8.02 -5.87 14.17
N PHE A 145 -7.93 -5.49 12.90
CA PHE A 145 -9.03 -5.07 12.07
C PHE A 145 -9.40 -6.20 11.11
N ILE A 146 -10.54 -6.82 11.33
CA ILE A 146 -11.01 -7.98 10.55
C ILE A 146 -12.20 -7.54 9.73
N GLU A 147 -12.18 -7.81 8.43
CA GLU A 147 -13.33 -7.52 7.57
C GLU A 147 -14.55 -8.34 7.99
N SER A 148 -15.73 -7.73 7.84
CA SER A 148 -16.98 -8.42 8.12
C SER A 148 -17.16 -9.62 7.21
N TYR A 149 -17.65 -10.74 7.75
CA TYR A 149 -17.93 -11.95 6.94
C TYR A 149 -19.20 -11.74 6.13
N VAL A 150 -19.03 -11.24 4.92
CA VAL A 150 -20.09 -11.03 3.94
C VAL A 150 -19.67 -11.61 2.60
N GLU A 151 -20.63 -11.81 1.69
CA GLU A 151 -20.36 -12.26 0.34
C GLU A 151 -19.47 -11.26 -0.40
N GLY A 152 -18.58 -11.75 -1.24
CA GLY A 152 -17.63 -10.95 -2.02
C GLY A 152 -16.28 -10.80 -1.36
N ASP A 153 -15.66 -9.65 -1.58
CA ASP A 153 -14.32 -9.30 -1.11
C ASP A 153 -14.34 -7.95 -0.34
N PRO A 154 -14.85 -7.94 0.90
CA PRO A 154 -14.98 -6.71 1.69
C PRO A 154 -13.62 -6.08 1.97
N PHE A 155 -13.58 -4.74 1.92
CA PHE A 155 -12.40 -3.94 2.18
C PHE A 155 -12.82 -2.58 2.77
N ASN A 156 -13.07 -2.54 4.08
CA ASN A 156 -13.64 -1.39 4.79
C ASN A 156 -12.86 -0.96 6.03
N VAL A 157 -12.18 -1.90 6.71
CA VAL A 157 -11.54 -1.63 8.01
C VAL A 157 -10.09 -2.11 8.09
N SER A 158 -9.64 -2.97 7.20
CA SER A 158 -8.29 -3.56 7.23
C SER A 158 -7.26 -2.80 6.38
N ASP A 159 -7.64 -1.65 5.87
CA ASP A 159 -6.78 -0.81 5.04
C ASP A 159 -5.67 -0.11 5.84
N ALA A 160 -4.69 0.41 5.12
CA ALA A 160 -3.52 1.06 5.71
C ALA A 160 -3.85 2.37 6.42
N ASP A 161 -4.83 3.13 5.92
CA ASP A 161 -5.25 4.41 6.52
C ASP A 161 -5.91 4.18 7.87
N THR A 162 -6.79 3.16 7.97
CA THR A 162 -7.41 2.75 9.23
C THR A 162 -6.37 2.34 10.26
N MET A 163 -5.36 1.56 9.87
CA MET A 163 -4.27 1.14 10.75
C MET A 163 -3.40 2.33 11.18
N LEU A 164 -3.01 3.20 10.26
CA LEU A 164 -2.20 4.38 10.57
C LEU A 164 -2.95 5.34 11.49
N ASN A 165 -4.25 5.58 11.24
CA ASN A 165 -5.10 6.42 12.08
C ASN A 165 -5.27 5.84 13.50
N TYR A 166 -5.33 4.53 13.65
CA TYR A 166 -5.32 3.89 14.98
C TYR A 166 -4.03 4.17 15.75
N ILE A 167 -2.87 4.04 15.06
CA ILE A 167 -1.55 4.25 15.68
C ILE A 167 -1.36 5.72 16.06
N ASN A 168 -1.68 6.63 15.15
CA ASN A 168 -1.65 8.08 15.38
C ASN A 168 -2.64 8.79 14.43
N PRO A 169 -3.76 9.30 14.93
CA PRO A 169 -4.75 10.00 14.11
C PRO A 169 -4.22 11.33 13.52
N ASN A 170 -3.08 11.82 14.00
CA ASN A 170 -2.41 13.01 13.48
C ASN A 170 -1.16 12.69 12.65
N ALA A 171 -0.98 11.44 12.24
CA ALA A 171 0.14 11.06 11.40
C ALA A 171 0.09 11.83 10.07
N VAL A 172 1.22 12.42 9.69
CA VAL A 172 1.34 13.10 8.39
C VAL A 172 1.43 12.04 7.31
N GLN A 173 0.47 12.06 6.40
CA GLN A 173 0.47 11.18 5.24
C GLN A 173 1.18 11.84 4.06
N PRO A 174 1.90 11.08 3.22
CA PRO A 174 2.44 11.61 1.98
C PRO A 174 1.31 12.04 1.04
N HIS A 175 1.50 13.16 0.36
CA HIS A 175 0.58 13.58 -0.68
C HIS A 175 0.54 12.58 -1.84
N GLN A 176 -0.65 12.31 -2.36
CA GLN A 176 -0.83 11.59 -3.62
C GLN A 176 -0.61 12.57 -4.78
N VAL A 177 0.56 12.50 -5.40
CA VAL A 177 0.96 13.47 -6.44
C VAL A 177 1.00 12.78 -7.81
N VAL A 178 0.17 13.24 -8.74
CA VAL A 178 0.09 12.72 -10.11
C VAL A 178 0.32 13.82 -11.11
N MET A 179 1.26 13.64 -12.03
CA MET A 179 1.62 14.59 -13.06
C MET A 179 1.31 14.05 -14.45
N LEU A 180 0.45 14.75 -15.18
CA LEU A 180 0.17 14.46 -16.59
C LEU A 180 1.23 15.11 -17.46
N THR A 181 1.84 14.33 -18.36
CA THR A 181 2.96 14.77 -19.20
C THR A 181 2.81 14.34 -20.67
N LYS A 182 3.77 14.71 -21.47
CA LYS A 182 4.01 14.18 -22.84
C LYS A 182 5.51 14.10 -23.13
N ASN A 183 5.88 13.26 -24.06
CA ASN A 183 7.25 13.19 -24.55
C ASN A 183 7.72 14.50 -25.19
N GLY A 184 8.99 14.87 -24.98
CA GLY A 184 9.60 16.05 -25.56
C GLY A 184 9.04 17.40 -25.07
N CYS A 185 8.45 17.43 -23.88
CA CYS A 185 7.84 18.63 -23.29
C CYS A 185 8.81 19.36 -22.36
N GLY A 186 9.35 20.49 -22.78
CA GLY A 186 10.26 21.29 -21.95
C GLY A 186 9.61 21.87 -20.68
N PHE A 187 8.32 22.21 -20.74
CA PHE A 187 7.56 22.63 -19.54
C PHE A 187 7.41 21.50 -18.54
N CYS A 188 7.18 20.27 -19.02
CA CYS A 188 7.11 19.08 -18.14
C CYS A 188 8.47 18.80 -17.49
N ALA A 189 9.58 18.96 -18.20
CA ALA A 189 10.91 18.80 -17.65
C ALA A 189 11.16 19.79 -16.48
N ARG A 190 10.89 21.07 -16.67
CA ARG A 190 11.04 22.09 -15.62
C ARG A 190 10.19 21.80 -14.38
N ALA A 191 8.95 21.34 -14.58
CA ALA A 191 8.07 20.99 -13.49
C ALA A 191 8.61 19.77 -12.71
N LYS A 192 9.09 18.73 -13.41
CA LYS A 192 9.73 17.56 -12.79
C LYS A 192 10.98 17.94 -11.99
N ASP A 193 11.81 18.81 -12.53
CA ASP A 193 13.01 19.30 -11.83
C ASP A 193 12.63 20.00 -10.51
N ALA A 194 11.56 20.80 -10.51
CA ALA A 194 11.08 21.47 -9.29
C ALA A 194 10.55 20.50 -8.24
N LEU A 195 9.78 19.48 -8.65
CA LEU A 195 9.28 18.44 -7.75
C LEU A 195 10.44 17.62 -7.15
N ASN A 196 11.40 17.21 -7.98
CA ASN A 196 12.57 16.48 -7.55
C ASN A 196 13.45 17.30 -6.58
N ALA A 197 13.66 18.59 -6.86
CA ALA A 197 14.40 19.48 -5.97
C ALA A 197 13.74 19.66 -4.60
N ALA A 198 12.41 19.60 -4.57
CA ALA A 198 11.61 19.60 -3.33
C ALA A 198 11.50 18.21 -2.68
N LYS A 199 12.10 17.17 -3.27
CA LYS A 199 12.01 15.76 -2.83
C LYS A 199 10.58 15.21 -2.79
N ILE A 200 9.71 15.72 -3.65
CA ILE A 200 8.32 15.28 -3.78
C ILE A 200 8.28 14.07 -4.71
N VAL A 201 7.80 12.94 -4.18
CA VAL A 201 7.53 11.73 -4.98
C VAL A 201 6.25 11.94 -5.76
N PHE A 202 6.24 11.59 -7.03
CA PHE A 202 5.05 11.71 -7.89
C PHE A 202 4.97 10.60 -8.92
N VAL A 203 3.76 10.28 -9.34
CA VAL A 203 3.48 9.38 -10.45
C VAL A 203 3.39 10.19 -11.74
N GLU A 204 4.20 9.83 -12.75
CA GLU A 204 4.14 10.45 -14.07
C GLU A 204 3.21 9.64 -14.99
N LEU A 205 2.16 10.27 -15.49
CA LEU A 205 1.30 9.73 -16.53
C LEU A 205 1.62 10.39 -17.87
N ASN A 206 2.39 9.70 -18.70
CA ASN A 206 2.72 10.16 -20.04
C ASN A 206 1.57 9.89 -21.00
N LEU A 207 0.89 10.94 -21.46
CA LEU A 207 -0.34 10.82 -22.24
C LEU A 207 -0.07 10.68 -23.74
N PRO A 208 -0.68 9.69 -24.42
CA PRO A 208 -0.59 9.53 -25.87
C PRO A 208 -1.11 10.76 -26.62
N ASN A 209 -0.55 11.06 -27.81
CA ASN A 209 -0.97 12.19 -28.63
C ASN A 209 -2.47 12.16 -28.99
N ALA A 210 -2.97 10.97 -29.34
CA ALA A 210 -4.33 10.80 -29.85
C ALA A 210 -5.42 11.12 -28.81
N THR A 211 -5.16 10.87 -27.52
CA THR A 211 -6.18 11.00 -26.46
C THR A 211 -5.89 12.15 -25.49
N ARG A 212 -4.71 12.76 -25.58
CA ARG A 212 -4.25 13.77 -24.61
C ARG A 212 -5.22 14.93 -24.40
N SER A 213 -5.65 15.55 -25.47
CA SER A 213 -6.55 16.71 -25.38
C SER A 213 -7.87 16.37 -24.67
N ILE A 214 -8.40 15.18 -24.95
CA ILE A 214 -9.64 14.68 -24.33
C ILE A 214 -9.39 14.41 -22.84
N MET A 215 -8.31 13.68 -22.50
CA MET A 215 -8.00 13.29 -21.13
C MET A 215 -7.70 14.52 -20.25
N VAL A 216 -6.85 15.42 -20.72
CA VAL A 216 -6.54 16.66 -19.98
C VAL A 216 -7.79 17.52 -19.84
N GLY A 217 -8.59 17.68 -20.90
CA GLY A 217 -9.84 18.44 -20.85
C GLY A 217 -10.84 17.86 -19.85
N ALA A 218 -11.03 16.54 -19.86
CA ALA A 218 -11.93 15.86 -18.93
C ALA A 218 -11.49 16.00 -17.46
N LEU A 219 -10.18 15.91 -17.19
CA LEU A 219 -9.63 15.96 -15.83
C LEU A 219 -9.50 17.40 -15.29
N THR A 220 -9.26 18.39 -16.15
CA THR A 220 -9.02 19.78 -15.71
C THR A 220 -10.21 20.72 -15.96
N GLY A 221 -11.26 20.24 -16.63
CA GLY A 221 -12.36 21.11 -17.08
C GLY A 221 -11.98 22.07 -18.21
N ALA A 222 -10.79 21.96 -18.80
CA ALA A 222 -10.35 22.84 -19.88
C ALA A 222 -11.13 22.57 -21.18
N VAL A 223 -11.39 23.62 -21.91
CA VAL A 223 -12.04 23.51 -23.23
C VAL A 223 -11.17 22.69 -24.18
N ALA A 224 -11.79 21.81 -24.97
CA ALA A 224 -11.11 20.99 -25.97
C ALA A 224 -10.21 21.87 -26.88
N GLY A 225 -8.97 21.44 -27.08
CA GLY A 225 -7.95 22.18 -27.85
C GLY A 225 -7.15 23.23 -27.06
N LYS A 226 -7.55 23.56 -25.83
CA LYS A 226 -6.77 24.41 -24.90
C LYS A 226 -6.14 23.64 -23.74
N ALA A 227 -6.44 22.37 -23.65
CA ALA A 227 -5.88 21.49 -22.64
C ALA A 227 -4.39 21.21 -22.89
N THR A 228 -3.51 21.65 -21.99
CA THR A 228 -2.07 21.54 -22.12
C THR A 228 -1.48 20.68 -21.00
N VAL A 229 -0.27 20.15 -21.22
CA VAL A 229 0.55 19.50 -20.19
C VAL A 229 1.82 20.33 -19.97
N PRO A 230 2.43 20.30 -18.75
CA PRO A 230 2.05 19.45 -17.62
C PRO A 230 0.78 19.90 -16.90
N GLN A 231 0.16 18.96 -16.19
CA GLN A 231 -0.86 19.25 -15.19
C GLN A 231 -0.56 18.40 -13.96
N LEU A 232 -0.65 18.97 -12.77
CA LEU A 232 -0.41 18.29 -11.51
C LEU A 232 -1.69 18.17 -10.71
N PHE A 233 -1.92 16.99 -10.16
CA PHE A 233 -2.95 16.73 -9.18
C PHE A 233 -2.29 16.33 -7.86
N VAL A 234 -2.78 16.88 -6.76
CA VAL A 234 -2.35 16.55 -5.40
C VAL A 234 -3.60 16.22 -4.60
N ASP A 235 -3.64 15.00 -4.06
CA ASP A 235 -4.79 14.49 -3.29
C ASP A 235 -6.13 14.69 -4.03
N GLY A 236 -6.12 14.41 -5.34
CA GLY A 236 -7.28 14.60 -6.22
C GLY A 236 -7.58 16.04 -6.62
N THR A 237 -6.85 17.03 -6.11
CA THR A 237 -7.05 18.45 -6.43
C THR A 237 -6.10 18.89 -7.54
N LEU A 238 -6.63 19.54 -8.57
CA LEU A 238 -5.81 20.13 -9.63
C LEU A 238 -5.02 21.33 -9.11
N ILE A 239 -3.69 21.27 -9.20
CA ILE A 239 -2.78 22.37 -8.92
C ILE A 239 -2.61 23.28 -10.14
N GLY A 240 -2.45 22.69 -11.31
CA GLY A 240 -2.38 23.42 -12.59
C GLY A 240 -1.18 23.07 -13.46
N ASP A 241 -0.73 24.05 -14.22
CA ASP A 241 0.33 23.96 -15.22
C ASP A 241 1.75 24.07 -14.64
N SER A 242 2.76 24.15 -15.51
CA SER A 242 4.17 24.22 -15.13
C SER A 242 4.48 25.29 -14.10
N ASP A 243 3.92 26.48 -14.22
CA ASP A 243 4.25 27.58 -13.33
C ASP A 243 3.58 27.39 -11.94
N ALA A 244 2.35 26.91 -11.92
CA ALA A 244 1.64 26.52 -10.71
C ALA A 244 2.34 25.35 -9.99
N ILE A 245 2.82 24.34 -10.71
CA ILE A 245 3.59 23.22 -10.16
C ILE A 245 4.88 23.69 -9.49
N ILE A 246 5.63 24.56 -10.17
CA ILE A 246 6.89 25.11 -9.63
C ILE A 246 6.63 25.91 -8.36
N ALA A 247 5.59 26.74 -8.36
CA ALA A 247 5.20 27.52 -7.18
C ALA A 247 4.80 26.64 -6.00
N TRP A 248 3.96 25.62 -6.26
CA TRP A 248 3.52 24.66 -5.25
C TRP A 248 4.70 23.86 -4.67
N ALA A 249 5.58 23.31 -5.52
CA ALA A 249 6.74 22.54 -5.07
C ALA A 249 7.69 23.36 -4.18
N ARG A 250 7.91 24.65 -4.51
CA ARG A 250 8.71 25.56 -3.68
C ARG A 250 8.09 25.81 -2.30
N ALA A 251 6.76 25.95 -2.24
CA ALA A 251 6.05 26.14 -0.98
C ALA A 251 6.20 24.91 -0.06
N GLN A 252 6.10 23.68 -0.63
CA GLN A 252 6.31 22.45 0.14
C GLN A 252 7.75 22.31 0.66
N GLY A 253 8.74 22.65 -0.15
CA GLY A 253 10.17 22.62 0.25
C GLY A 253 10.53 23.65 1.36
N GLN A 254 9.70 24.67 1.56
CA GLN A 254 9.88 25.65 2.65
C GLN A 254 9.27 25.16 3.97
N THR A 255 8.12 24.48 3.91
CA THR A 255 7.47 23.90 5.11
C THR A 255 8.29 22.76 5.72
N ALA A 256 8.94 21.95 4.91
CA ALA A 256 9.84 20.89 5.39
C ALA A 256 11.09 21.43 6.14
N LYS A 257 11.52 22.67 5.87
CA LYS A 257 12.66 23.29 6.56
C LYS A 257 12.29 23.94 7.91
N THR A 258 11.03 24.25 8.13
CA THR A 258 10.55 24.89 9.38
C THR A 258 10.14 23.90 10.46
N ALA A 259 10.01 22.61 10.14
CA ALA A 259 9.66 21.56 11.10
C ALA A 259 10.88 21.00 11.87
N TRP A 260 12.10 21.52 11.65
CA TRP A 260 13.35 21.05 12.27
C TRP A 260 14.16 22.20 12.93
N VAL A 261 13.51 23.14 13.57
CA VAL A 261 14.15 24.14 14.45
C VAL A 261 13.59 24.03 15.86
#